data_73b2cf1fdd7073aea818e336e823d0de
#
_entry.id   73b2cf1fdd7073aea818e336e823d0de
#
_cell.length_a   1.000
_cell.length_b   1.000
_cell.length_c   1.000
_cell.angle_alpha   90.00
_cell.angle_beta   90.00
_cell.angle_gamma   90.00
#
_symmetry.space_group_name_H-M   'P 1'
#
loop_
_entity.id
_entity.type
_entity.pdbx_description
1 polymer ?
#
loop_
_entity_poly.entity_id
_entity_poly.type
_entity_poly.pdbx_seq_one_letter_code
_entity_poly.pdbx_strand_id
1 'polypeptide(L)'
;VSDLNSNLVVHNTYLEERNKFEFLGHLRREVGHWLEMPLRANEKKTIQAIQILFEDSEKIEIFNKKAIYLYIREITGLNTKQVVSSLNKIRKRYREFKKEWDNN
;
A
#
# COMPACT_ATOMS: atom_id res chain seq x y z
N VAL A 1 -25.53 17.68 19.47
CA VAL A 1 -25.29 16.47 18.69
C VAL A 1 -24.22 16.69 17.63
N SER A 2 -24.33 17.77 16.86
CA SER A 2 -23.35 18.09 15.83
C SER A 2 -21.96 18.38 16.41
N ASP A 3 -21.90 19.08 17.55
CA ASP A 3 -20.63 19.38 18.21
C ASP A 3 -19.96 18.09 18.71
N LEU A 4 -20.73 17.19 19.29
CA LEU A 4 -20.22 15.92 19.75
C LEU A 4 -19.71 15.08 18.57
N ASN A 5 -20.45 15.05 17.48
CA ASN A 5 -20.04 14.36 16.26
C ASN A 5 -18.77 14.99 15.67
N SER A 6 -18.65 16.30 15.68
CA SER A 6 -17.47 17.00 15.20
C SER A 6 -16.23 16.63 16.01
N ASN A 7 -16.36 16.58 17.33
CA ASN A 7 -15.26 16.17 18.20
C ASN A 7 -14.84 14.73 17.95
N LEU A 8 -15.81 13.84 17.78
CA LEU A 8 -15.55 12.44 17.47
C LEU A 8 -14.86 12.30 16.12
N VAL A 9 -15.29 13.05 15.12
CA VAL A 9 -14.68 13.02 13.78
C VAL A 9 -13.22 13.47 13.85
N VAL A 10 -12.93 14.56 14.54
CA VAL A 10 -11.55 15.06 14.68
C VAL A 10 -10.69 14.03 15.40
N HIS A 11 -11.19 13.47 16.50
CA HIS A 11 -10.46 12.44 17.25
C HIS A 11 -10.25 11.18 16.41
N ASN A 12 -11.26 10.73 15.69
CA ASN A 12 -11.17 9.57 14.81
C ASN A 12 -10.18 9.80 13.69
N THR A 13 -10.14 11.00 13.12
CA THR A 13 -9.18 11.34 12.06
C THR A 13 -7.74 11.20 12.56
N TYR A 14 -7.46 11.67 13.77
CA TYR A 14 -6.14 11.54 14.38
C TYR A 14 -5.77 10.08 14.56
N LEU A 15 -6.69 9.26 15.09
CA LEU A 15 -6.46 7.83 15.27
C LEU A 15 -6.31 7.09 13.94
N GLU A 16 -7.11 7.46 12.94
CA GLU A 16 -7.00 6.90 11.60
C GLU A 16 -5.64 7.18 10.98
N GLU A 17 -5.14 8.40 11.10
CA GLU A 17 -3.81 8.75 10.57
C GLU A 17 -2.71 7.99 11.28
N ARG A 18 -2.79 7.87 12.60
CA ARG A 18 -1.84 7.09 13.38
C ARG A 18 -1.89 5.62 12.99
N ASN A 19 -3.08 5.05 12.86
CA ASN A 19 -3.27 3.66 12.46
C ASN A 19 -2.75 3.42 11.05
N LYS A 20 -2.97 4.35 10.14
CA LYS A 20 -2.43 4.28 8.79
C LYS A 20 -0.91 4.26 8.80
N PHE A 21 -0.31 5.09 9.62
CA PHE A 21 1.15 5.17 9.75
C PHE A 21 1.73 3.86 10.27
N GLU A 22 1.13 3.30 11.31
CA GLU A 22 1.54 2.01 11.86
C GLU A 22 1.34 0.88 10.85
N PHE A 23 0.18 0.87 10.17
CA PHE A 23 -0.13 -0.09 9.14
C PHE A 23 0.90 -0.07 8.02
N LEU A 24 1.27 1.12 7.55
CA LEU A 24 2.26 1.28 6.50
C LEU A 24 3.64 0.78 6.91
N GLY A 25 4.02 1.00 8.17
CA GLY A 25 5.28 0.49 8.69
C GLY A 25 5.34 -1.03 8.66
N HIS A 26 4.26 -1.69 9.06
CA HIS A 26 4.17 -3.15 9.00
C HIS A 26 4.08 -3.66 7.57
N LEU A 27 3.31 -3.01 6.72
CA LEU A 27 3.19 -3.38 5.32
C LEU A 27 4.52 -3.24 4.59
N ARG A 28 5.29 -2.22 4.90
CA ARG A 28 6.61 -2.01 4.33
C ARG A 28 7.54 -3.19 4.61
N ARG A 29 7.51 -3.73 5.83
CA ARG A 29 8.28 -4.92 6.19
C ARG A 29 7.79 -6.13 5.43
N GLU A 30 6.49 -6.30 5.33
CA GLU A 30 5.87 -7.43 4.63
C GLU A 30 6.25 -7.42 3.15
N VAL A 31 6.23 -6.26 2.51
CA VAL A 31 6.64 -6.10 1.12
C VAL A 31 8.10 -6.52 0.93
N GLY A 32 8.96 -6.22 1.89
CA GLY A 32 10.35 -6.69 1.89
C GLY A 32 10.45 -8.21 1.89
N HIS A 33 9.59 -8.88 2.66
CA HIS A 33 9.54 -10.34 2.68
C HIS A 33 9.04 -10.93 1.36
N TRP A 34 8.14 -10.23 0.68
CA TRP A 34 7.63 -10.71 -0.61
C TRP A 34 8.73 -10.81 -1.68
N LEU A 35 9.77 -9.99 -1.59
CA LEU A 35 10.89 -10.05 -2.52
C LEU A 35 11.70 -11.34 -2.39
N GLU A 36 11.56 -12.06 -1.29
CA GLU A 36 12.24 -13.34 -1.06
C GLU A 36 11.52 -14.50 -1.76
N MET A 37 10.29 -14.28 -2.24
CA MET A 37 9.53 -15.30 -2.95
C MET A 37 10.01 -15.45 -4.40
N PRO A 38 9.77 -16.63 -5.01
CA PRO A 38 10.05 -16.79 -6.45
C PRO A 38 9.07 -15.92 -7.24
N LEU A 39 9.59 -14.86 -7.83
CA LEU A 39 8.82 -13.87 -8.58
C LEU A 39 9.30 -13.80 -10.02
N ARG A 40 8.36 -13.50 -10.93
CA ARG A 40 8.69 -13.15 -12.30
C ARG A 40 9.32 -11.76 -12.34
N ALA A 41 10.04 -11.45 -13.42
CA ALA A 41 10.74 -10.17 -13.54
C ALA A 41 9.81 -8.98 -13.36
N ASN A 42 8.63 -9.01 -13.97
CA ASN A 42 7.66 -7.90 -13.85
C ASN A 42 7.09 -7.78 -12.44
N GLU A 43 6.86 -8.91 -11.77
CA GLU A 43 6.39 -8.94 -10.39
C GLU A 43 7.41 -8.34 -9.44
N LYS A 44 8.67 -8.71 -9.63
CA LYS A 44 9.78 -8.19 -8.83
C LYS A 44 9.94 -6.68 -9.02
N LYS A 45 9.88 -6.20 -10.26
CA LYS A 45 9.93 -4.77 -10.57
C LYS A 45 8.78 -4.03 -9.90
N THR A 46 7.58 -4.60 -9.93
CA THR A 46 6.39 -4.00 -9.33
C THR A 46 6.54 -3.88 -7.81
N ILE A 47 7.04 -4.92 -7.15
CA ILE A 47 7.27 -4.89 -5.70
C ILE A 47 8.35 -3.87 -5.35
N GLN A 48 9.41 -3.80 -6.11
CA GLN A 48 10.46 -2.80 -5.89
C GLN A 48 9.90 -1.38 -6.05
N ALA A 49 9.02 -1.15 -7.02
CA ALA A 49 8.35 0.13 -7.19
C ALA A 49 7.47 0.47 -5.98
N ILE A 50 6.79 -0.53 -5.42
CA ILE A 50 5.98 -0.34 -4.20
C ILE A 50 6.87 0.06 -3.02
N GLN A 51 8.05 -0.54 -2.88
CA GLN A 51 8.98 -0.15 -1.83
C GLN A 51 9.42 1.31 -1.96
N ILE A 52 9.73 1.73 -3.19
CA ILE A 52 10.09 3.12 -3.47
C ILE A 52 8.92 4.05 -3.15
N LEU A 53 7.71 3.64 -3.50
CA LEU A 53 6.49 4.38 -3.19
C LEU A 53 6.35 4.62 -1.69
N PHE A 54 6.61 3.62 -0.87
CA PHE A 54 6.53 3.76 0.58
C PHE A 54 7.59 4.70 1.15
N GLU A 55 8.75 4.79 0.54
CA GLU A 55 9.78 5.74 0.93
C GLU A 55 9.36 7.19 0.65
N ASP A 56 8.60 7.40 -0.41
CA ASP A 56 8.10 8.70 -0.83
C ASP A 56 6.66 8.96 -0.38
N SER A 57 6.16 8.18 0.58
CA SER A 57 4.75 8.19 0.98
C SER A 57 4.23 9.57 1.45
N GLU A 58 5.11 10.43 1.95
CA GLU A 58 4.73 11.79 2.35
C GLU A 58 4.37 12.66 1.15
N LYS A 59 4.95 12.37 -0.02
CA LYS A 59 4.76 13.13 -1.25
C LYS A 59 3.65 12.56 -2.13
N ILE A 60 3.25 11.32 -1.89
CA ILE A 60 2.32 10.58 -2.75
C ILE A 60 1.15 10.10 -1.91
N GLU A 61 -0.04 10.29 -2.45
CA GLU A 61 -1.25 9.81 -1.81
C GLU A 61 -1.39 8.30 -2.04
N ILE A 62 -0.73 7.52 -1.19
CA ILE A 62 -0.56 6.08 -1.36
C ILE A 62 -1.85 5.26 -1.27
N PHE A 63 -2.94 5.87 -0.78
CA PHE A 63 -4.24 5.21 -0.75
C PHE A 63 -5.09 5.51 -1.98
N ASN A 64 -4.59 6.34 -2.90
CA ASN A 64 -5.25 6.62 -4.17
C ASN A 64 -4.77 5.62 -5.23
N LYS A 65 -5.66 4.72 -5.64
CA LYS A 65 -5.31 3.66 -6.60
C LYS A 65 -4.76 4.18 -7.91
N LYS A 66 -5.36 5.24 -8.46
CA LYS A 66 -4.89 5.82 -9.73
C LYS A 66 -3.48 6.35 -9.62
N ALA A 67 -3.18 7.06 -8.53
CA ALA A 67 -1.84 7.58 -8.28
C ALA A 67 -0.82 6.46 -8.13
N ILE A 68 -1.18 5.39 -7.43
CA ILE A 68 -0.31 4.22 -7.25
C ILE A 68 0.00 3.57 -8.59
N TYR A 69 -1.01 3.31 -9.42
CA TYR A 69 -0.80 2.69 -10.72
C TYR A 69 0.08 3.54 -11.62
N LEU A 70 -0.15 4.85 -11.67
CA LEU A 70 0.66 5.76 -12.47
C LEU A 70 2.11 5.77 -12.01
N TYR A 71 2.32 5.81 -10.70
CA TYR A 71 3.65 5.82 -10.11
C TYR A 71 4.42 4.53 -10.43
N ILE A 72 3.77 3.38 -10.27
CA ILE A 72 4.39 2.09 -10.58
C ILE A 72 4.75 2.03 -12.07
N ARG A 73 3.86 2.48 -12.95
CA ARG A 73 4.14 2.51 -14.39
C ARG A 73 5.34 3.37 -14.72
N GLU A 74 5.47 4.52 -14.11
CA GLU A 74 6.60 5.42 -14.33
C GLU A 74 7.92 4.81 -13.88
N ILE A 75 7.93 4.19 -12.71
CA ILE A 75 9.15 3.60 -12.16
C ILE A 75 9.55 2.34 -12.92
N THR A 76 8.60 1.47 -13.24
CA THR A 76 8.89 0.17 -13.83
C THR A 76 9.01 0.20 -15.35
N GLY A 77 8.39 1.19 -16.00
CA GLY A 77 8.26 1.21 -17.45
C GLY A 77 7.23 0.22 -17.99
N LEU A 78 6.49 -0.46 -17.12
CA LEU A 78 5.47 -1.42 -17.52
C LEU A 78 4.18 -0.69 -17.93
N ASN A 79 3.39 -1.34 -18.81
CA ASN A 79 2.07 -0.80 -19.15
C ASN A 79 1.03 -1.20 -18.09
N THR A 80 -0.17 -0.63 -18.18
CA THR A 80 -1.24 -0.87 -17.20
C THR A 80 -1.56 -2.36 -17.07
N LYS A 81 -1.66 -3.08 -18.17
CA LYS A 81 -1.99 -4.51 -18.18
C LYS A 81 -0.94 -5.32 -17.43
N GLN A 82 0.33 -5.02 -17.66
CA GLN A 82 1.44 -5.69 -16.99
C GLN A 82 1.47 -5.39 -15.49
N VAL A 83 1.21 -4.15 -15.10
CA VAL A 83 1.12 -3.76 -13.69
C VAL A 83 -0.03 -4.49 -13.01
N VAL A 84 -1.22 -4.51 -13.62
CA VAL A 84 -2.38 -5.19 -13.04
C VAL A 84 -2.12 -6.68 -12.90
N SER A 85 -1.54 -7.31 -13.92
CA SER A 85 -1.21 -8.74 -13.89
C SER A 85 -0.23 -9.05 -12.76
N SER A 86 0.80 -8.21 -12.59
CA SER A 86 1.79 -8.37 -11.52
C SER A 86 1.17 -8.18 -10.15
N LEU A 87 0.29 -7.18 -10.00
CA LEU A 87 -0.39 -6.91 -8.73
C LEU A 87 -1.39 -8.00 -8.36
N ASN A 88 -1.97 -8.70 -9.32
CA ASN A 88 -2.92 -9.77 -9.02
C ASN A 88 -2.31 -10.88 -8.16
N LYS A 89 -1.06 -11.21 -8.40
CA LYS A 89 -0.35 -12.20 -7.59
C LYS A 89 -0.04 -11.66 -6.19
N ILE A 90 0.35 -10.40 -6.12
CA ILE A 90 0.69 -9.73 -4.86
C ILE A 90 -0.57 -9.48 -4.03
N ARG A 91 -1.70 -9.24 -4.70
CA ARG A 91 -2.98 -8.92 -4.05
C ARG A 91 -3.42 -9.98 -3.06
N LYS A 92 -3.20 -11.23 -3.36
CA LYS A 92 -3.52 -12.33 -2.45
C LYS A 92 -2.72 -12.21 -1.15
N ARG A 93 -1.44 -11.93 -1.25
CA ARG A 93 -0.56 -11.73 -0.09
C ARG A 93 -0.98 -10.51 0.73
N TYR A 94 -1.34 -9.44 0.04
CA TYR A 94 -1.83 -8.24 0.69
C TYR A 94 -3.13 -8.50 1.47
N ARG A 95 -4.04 -9.27 0.89
CA ARG A 95 -5.29 -9.62 1.59
C ARG A 95 -5.04 -10.42 2.86
N GLU A 96 -4.15 -11.38 2.80
CA GLU A 96 -3.76 -12.18 3.96
C GLU A 96 -3.15 -11.28 5.05
N PHE A 97 -2.26 -10.39 4.66
CA PHE A 97 -1.65 -9.44 5.58
C PHE A 97 -2.70 -8.54 6.23
N LYS A 98 -3.60 -7.98 5.44
CA LYS A 98 -4.64 -7.08 5.94
C LYS A 98 -5.60 -7.81 6.88
N LYS A 99 -5.92 -9.05 6.56
CA LYS A 99 -6.79 -9.88 7.42
C LYS A 99 -6.14 -10.09 8.79
N GLU A 100 -4.87 -10.42 8.83
CA GLU A 100 -4.14 -10.58 10.09
C GLU A 100 -4.09 -9.26 10.86
N TRP A 101 -3.86 -8.15 10.16
CA TRP A 101 -3.84 -6.84 10.78
C TRP A 101 -5.17 -6.49 11.41
N ASP A 102 -6.27 -6.72 10.71
CA ASP A 102 -7.62 -6.40 11.19
C ASP A 102 -8.05 -7.30 12.36
N ASN A 103 -7.49 -8.49 12.45
CA ASN A 103 -7.82 -9.43 13.53
C ASN A 103 -7.00 -9.22 14.81
N ASN A 104 -5.98 -8.39 14.74
CA ASN A 104 -5.19 -8.01 15.90
C ASN A 104 -5.73 -6.70 16.47
#